data_f54704fa464e7d1e12d52c95a35baf97
#
_entry.id   f54704fa464e7d1e12d52c95a35baf97
#
_cell.length_a   1.000
_cell.length_b   1.000
_cell.length_c   1.000
_cell.angle_alpha   90.00
_cell.angle_beta   90.00
_cell.angle_gamma   90.00
#
_symmetry.space_group_name_H-M   'P 1'
#
loop_
_entity.id
_entity.type
_entity.pdbx_description
1 polymer ?
#
loop_
_entity_poly.entity_id
_entity_poly.type
_entity_poly.pdbx_seq_one_letter_code
_entity_poly.pdbx_strand_id
1 'polypeptide(L)'
;DSPISEAGIAGMGVGAAMTGMRPVIDIMFGDFSTLVMEQMVNQAAKIHYMSGGKLNVPLVLRTNLGATRRSAAQHSQSLHALVAHIPGLKVALPSSAYEAKGLMKTAIRDNNPVVIFEDKLMYNDKAPVPEEEYLIPFGEANVKREGTDITLIATSSMVQVAEKAAELLAQEGIEAEVIDPRTIVPLDEKTLLDSVKKTSRAIVIDEGHQSY
;
A
#
# COMPACT_ATOMS: atom_id res chain seq x y z
N ASP A 1 21.23 -11.83 -6.54
CA ASP A 1 20.53 -12.54 -5.45
C ASP A 1 21.41 -12.55 -4.22
N SER A 2 20.81 -12.43 -3.05
CA SER A 2 21.46 -12.50 -1.75
C SER A 2 21.10 -13.82 -1.04
N PRO A 3 21.86 -14.24 -0.02
CA PRO A 3 21.38 -15.27 0.90
C PRO A 3 20.06 -14.87 1.54
N ILE A 4 19.22 -15.83 1.86
CA ILE A 4 17.93 -15.59 2.53
C ILE A 4 18.21 -15.15 3.97
N SER A 5 18.10 -13.83 4.20
CA SER A 5 18.26 -13.20 5.50
C SER A 5 17.58 -11.83 5.44
N GLU A 6 16.29 -11.77 5.77
CA GLU A 6 15.45 -10.58 5.62
C GLU A 6 16.02 -9.41 6.43
N ALA A 7 16.41 -9.63 7.67
CA ALA A 7 17.04 -8.61 8.51
C ALA A 7 18.34 -8.07 7.91
N GLY A 8 19.17 -8.95 7.33
CA GLY A 8 20.40 -8.57 6.64
C GLY A 8 20.15 -7.78 5.37
N ILE A 9 19.16 -8.21 4.56
CA ILE A 9 18.74 -7.52 3.34
C ILE A 9 18.24 -6.10 3.68
N ALA A 10 17.37 -5.98 4.67
CA ALA A 10 16.84 -4.69 5.10
C ALA A 10 17.93 -3.78 5.67
N GLY A 11 18.83 -4.32 6.51
CA GLY A 11 19.95 -3.56 7.06
C GLY A 11 20.91 -3.03 5.97
N MET A 12 21.24 -3.85 4.98
CA MET A 12 22.01 -3.41 3.81
C MET A 12 21.28 -2.31 3.02
N GLY A 13 19.95 -2.46 2.84
CA GLY A 13 19.13 -1.46 2.18
C GLY A 13 19.13 -0.13 2.90
N VAL A 14 18.96 -0.12 4.23
CA VAL A 14 19.04 1.09 5.05
C VAL A 14 20.42 1.76 4.92
N GLY A 15 21.48 0.98 5.07
CA GLY A 15 22.86 1.50 4.92
C GLY A 15 23.12 2.09 3.53
N ALA A 16 22.71 1.40 2.47
CA ALA A 16 22.84 1.89 1.11
C ALA A 16 22.04 3.18 0.88
N ALA A 17 20.81 3.27 1.42
CA ALA A 17 20.00 4.47 1.31
C ALA A 17 20.67 5.69 2.01
N MET A 18 21.23 5.47 3.19
CA MET A 18 21.96 6.53 3.92
C MET A 18 23.20 7.04 3.18
N THR A 19 23.77 6.27 2.26
CA THR A 19 24.92 6.69 1.42
C THR A 19 24.50 7.32 0.09
N GLY A 20 23.20 7.56 -0.12
CA GLY A 20 22.67 8.27 -1.29
C GLY A 20 22.15 7.35 -2.40
N MET A 21 22.10 6.03 -2.19
CA MET A 21 21.43 5.12 -3.10
C MET A 21 19.90 5.14 -2.87
N ARG A 22 19.15 4.59 -3.83
CA ARG A 22 17.70 4.38 -3.73
C ARG A 22 17.37 2.90 -3.90
N PRO A 23 17.68 2.08 -2.89
CA PRO A 23 17.46 0.64 -2.98
C PRO A 23 15.98 0.30 -2.97
N VAL A 24 15.64 -0.71 -3.77
CA VAL A 24 14.38 -1.43 -3.67
C VAL A 24 14.72 -2.82 -3.14
N ILE A 25 14.25 -3.13 -1.94
CA ILE A 25 14.40 -4.45 -1.33
C ILE A 25 13.09 -5.22 -1.46
N ASP A 26 13.20 -6.50 -1.77
CA ASP A 26 12.05 -7.39 -1.90
C ASP A 26 12.03 -8.39 -0.76
N ILE A 27 10.94 -8.40 -0.01
CA ILE A 27 10.63 -9.40 1.02
C ILE A 27 9.50 -10.26 0.47
N MET A 28 9.83 -11.50 0.10
CA MET A 28 9.00 -12.38 -0.73
C MET A 28 7.59 -12.65 -0.18
N PHE A 29 7.41 -12.59 1.15
CA PHE A 29 6.12 -12.69 1.82
C PHE A 29 5.97 -11.58 2.86
N GLY A 30 4.82 -10.91 2.85
CA GLY A 30 4.51 -9.85 3.81
C GLY A 30 4.54 -10.33 5.26
N ASP A 31 4.27 -11.60 5.47
CA ASP A 31 4.42 -12.28 6.77
C ASP A 31 5.84 -12.12 7.35
N PHE A 32 6.86 -12.12 6.48
CA PHE A 32 8.26 -11.95 6.88
C PHE A 32 8.68 -10.48 7.05
N SER A 33 7.75 -9.55 6.86
CA SER A 33 7.99 -8.15 7.26
C SER A 33 8.32 -8.04 8.75
N THR A 34 7.85 -8.97 9.57
CA THR A 34 8.19 -9.05 11.00
C THR A 34 9.69 -9.27 11.26
N LEU A 35 10.41 -9.94 10.35
CA LEU A 35 11.86 -10.16 10.45
C LEU A 35 12.68 -8.90 10.15
N VAL A 36 12.08 -7.90 9.48
CA VAL A 36 12.75 -6.65 9.12
C VAL A 36 12.30 -5.46 9.97
N MET A 37 11.44 -5.69 10.96
CA MET A 37 10.84 -4.61 11.75
C MET A 37 11.87 -3.74 12.47
N GLU A 38 12.95 -4.31 13.00
CA GLU A 38 14.02 -3.52 13.63
C GLU A 38 14.61 -2.50 12.64
N GLN A 39 14.96 -2.93 11.45
CA GLN A 39 15.57 -2.09 10.43
C GLN A 39 14.58 -1.06 9.88
N MET A 40 13.31 -1.41 9.77
CA MET A 40 12.29 -0.49 9.27
C MET A 40 11.80 0.49 10.34
N VAL A 41 11.52 0.01 11.55
CA VAL A 41 10.91 0.80 12.63
C VAL A 41 11.93 1.68 13.34
N ASN A 42 13.05 1.11 13.78
CA ASN A 42 14.03 1.82 14.61
C ASN A 42 15.11 2.50 13.78
N GLN A 43 15.39 2.01 12.58
CA GLN A 43 16.39 2.60 11.71
C GLN A 43 15.74 3.47 10.60
N ALA A 44 15.14 2.88 9.58
CA ALA A 44 14.63 3.61 8.41
C ALA A 44 13.66 4.73 8.80
N ALA A 45 12.67 4.44 9.64
CA ALA A 45 11.65 5.41 10.04
C ALA A 45 12.15 6.52 10.97
N LYS A 46 13.29 6.35 11.65
CA LYS A 46 13.72 7.27 12.73
C LYS A 46 15.01 8.04 12.41
N ILE A 47 15.86 7.54 11.52
CA ILE A 47 17.18 8.13 11.23
C ILE A 47 17.06 9.60 10.80
N HIS A 48 16.08 9.97 9.97
CA HIS A 48 15.86 11.34 9.57
C HIS A 48 15.66 12.26 10.78
N TYR A 49 14.77 11.86 11.69
CA TYR A 49 14.51 12.61 12.92
C TYR A 49 15.72 12.63 13.85
N MET A 50 16.33 11.48 14.12
CA MET A 50 17.48 11.37 15.03
C MET A 50 18.71 12.14 14.54
N SER A 51 18.89 12.28 13.22
CA SER A 51 19.98 13.05 12.64
C SER A 51 19.70 14.56 12.56
N GLY A 52 18.54 15.03 13.05
CA GLY A 52 18.13 16.43 12.90
C GLY A 52 17.89 16.82 11.44
N GLY A 53 17.37 15.92 10.62
CA GLY A 53 17.07 16.13 9.21
C GLY A 53 18.27 16.01 8.26
N LYS A 54 19.44 15.62 8.75
CA LYS A 54 20.66 15.57 7.93
C LYS A 54 20.76 14.33 7.05
N LEU A 55 20.14 13.23 7.46
CA LEU A 55 20.14 11.96 6.75
C LEU A 55 18.73 11.62 6.28
N ASN A 56 18.63 11.10 5.06
CA ASN A 56 17.41 10.52 4.50
C ASN A 56 17.60 9.02 4.32
N VAL A 57 16.50 8.29 4.29
CA VAL A 57 16.50 6.86 3.99
C VAL A 57 15.52 6.60 2.83
N PRO A 58 15.90 6.95 1.59
CA PRO A 58 15.08 6.72 0.40
C PRO A 58 15.07 5.25 0.00
N LEU A 59 14.42 4.43 0.82
CA LEU A 59 14.33 2.98 0.69
C LEU A 59 12.91 2.57 0.29
N VAL A 60 12.76 1.71 -0.69
CA VAL A 60 11.50 1.02 -0.95
C VAL A 60 11.60 -0.42 -0.46
N LEU A 61 10.70 -0.80 0.45
CA LEU A 61 10.44 -2.19 0.77
C LEU A 61 9.22 -2.64 -0.03
N ARG A 62 9.43 -3.60 -0.93
CA ARG A 62 8.37 -4.25 -1.68
C ARG A 62 8.06 -5.59 -1.04
N THR A 63 6.80 -5.86 -0.80
CA THR A 63 6.35 -7.15 -0.28
C THR A 63 4.90 -7.42 -0.71
N ASN A 64 4.37 -8.55 -0.30
CA ASN A 64 3.00 -8.90 -0.65
C ASN A 64 2.08 -9.02 0.57
N LEU A 65 0.80 -9.13 0.31
CA LEU A 65 -0.26 -9.42 1.27
C LEU A 65 -1.28 -10.38 0.66
N GLY A 66 -2.27 -10.76 1.43
CA GLY A 66 -3.46 -11.44 0.95
C GLY A 66 -3.61 -12.86 1.46
N ALA A 67 -4.78 -13.12 2.04
CA ALA A 67 -5.16 -14.42 2.60
C ALA A 67 -5.65 -15.40 1.53
N THR A 68 -6.09 -14.91 0.39
CA THR A 68 -6.87 -15.65 -0.58
C THR A 68 -6.08 -16.69 -1.37
N ARG A 69 -4.75 -16.63 -1.37
CA ARG A 69 -3.90 -17.70 -1.94
C ARG A 69 -3.85 -18.96 -1.09
N ARG A 70 -4.36 -18.91 0.14
CA ARG A 70 -4.47 -20.05 1.07
C ARG A 70 -3.16 -20.79 1.29
N SER A 71 -2.09 -20.03 1.53
CA SER A 71 -0.73 -20.58 1.75
C SER A 71 -0.44 -20.85 3.22
N ALA A 72 -1.46 -21.24 3.99
CA ALA A 72 -1.45 -21.47 5.43
C ALA A 72 -1.13 -20.22 6.27
N ALA A 73 -1.06 -20.36 7.59
CA ALA A 73 -1.04 -19.25 8.54
C ALA A 73 0.13 -18.28 8.38
N GLN A 74 1.30 -18.80 8.01
CA GLN A 74 2.55 -18.03 7.95
C GLN A 74 2.82 -17.36 6.60
N HIS A 75 1.90 -17.51 5.61
CA HIS A 75 2.07 -17.00 4.25
C HIS A 75 0.77 -16.37 3.71
N SER A 76 -0.16 -16.02 4.60
CA SER A 76 -1.50 -15.54 4.21
C SER A 76 -1.99 -14.38 5.06
N GLN A 77 -1.08 -13.62 5.68
CA GLN A 77 -1.42 -12.48 6.50
C GLN A 77 -1.44 -11.19 5.66
N SER A 78 -2.22 -10.21 6.14
CA SER A 78 -2.28 -8.85 5.59
C SER A 78 -1.83 -7.89 6.69
N LEU A 79 -0.50 -7.63 6.74
CA LEU A 79 0.17 -6.91 7.83
C LEU A 79 0.37 -5.41 7.55
N HIS A 80 -0.28 -4.85 6.56
CA HIS A 80 -0.15 -3.44 6.20
C HIS A 80 -0.54 -2.48 7.34
N ALA A 81 -1.55 -2.84 8.14
CA ALA A 81 -1.96 -2.04 9.30
C ALA A 81 -0.86 -1.94 10.37
N LEU A 82 -0.10 -3.04 10.60
CA LEU A 82 1.04 -3.04 11.51
C LEU A 82 2.12 -2.04 11.06
N VAL A 83 2.40 -1.99 9.76
CA VAL A 83 3.40 -1.08 9.20
C VAL A 83 2.88 0.36 9.17
N ALA A 84 1.60 0.55 8.85
CA ALA A 84 0.96 1.86 8.83
C ALA A 84 0.92 2.53 10.22
N HIS A 85 0.97 1.75 11.30
CA HIS A 85 1.04 2.26 12.67
C HIS A 85 2.37 2.98 12.97
N ILE A 86 3.41 2.80 12.16
CA ILE A 86 4.77 3.28 12.46
C ILE A 86 5.00 4.68 11.87
N PRO A 87 5.10 5.75 12.71
CA PRO A 87 5.44 7.09 12.23
C PRO A 87 6.81 7.12 11.57
N GLY A 88 6.86 7.69 10.35
CA GLY A 88 8.07 7.80 9.54
C GLY A 88 8.14 6.81 8.37
N LEU A 89 7.21 5.85 8.28
CA LEU A 89 7.02 5.01 7.11
C LEU A 89 5.85 5.53 6.27
N LYS A 90 5.95 5.40 4.94
CA LYS A 90 4.83 5.55 4.01
C LYS A 90 4.36 4.17 3.56
N VAL A 91 3.06 4.01 3.33
CA VAL A 91 2.47 2.72 2.98
C VAL A 91 1.53 2.87 1.79
N ALA A 92 1.78 2.10 0.72
CA ALA A 92 0.99 2.08 -0.49
C ALA A 92 0.49 0.67 -0.81
N LEU A 93 -0.74 0.58 -1.32
CA LEU A 93 -1.43 -0.65 -1.68
C LEU A 93 -2.03 -0.51 -3.09
N PRO A 94 -1.26 -0.79 -4.15
CA PRO A 94 -1.79 -0.71 -5.51
C PRO A 94 -2.95 -1.68 -5.73
N SER A 95 -3.96 -1.25 -6.50
CA SER A 95 -5.15 -2.01 -6.84
C SER A 95 -5.16 -2.53 -8.28
N SER A 96 -4.17 -2.16 -9.08
CA SER A 96 -4.01 -2.60 -10.47
C SER A 96 -2.56 -2.44 -10.96
N ALA A 97 -2.27 -2.95 -12.15
CA ALA A 97 -0.97 -2.76 -12.81
C ALA A 97 -0.64 -1.28 -13.06
N TYR A 98 -1.66 -0.44 -13.33
CA TYR A 98 -1.50 1.00 -13.50
C TYR A 98 -1.03 1.65 -12.19
N GLU A 99 -1.72 1.41 -11.08
CA GLU A 99 -1.34 1.93 -9.77
C GLU A 99 0.03 1.38 -9.34
N ALA A 100 0.30 0.09 -9.57
CA ALA A 100 1.58 -0.52 -9.21
C ALA A 100 2.78 0.19 -9.88
N LYS A 101 2.69 0.48 -11.19
CA LYS A 101 3.74 1.23 -11.90
C LYS A 101 3.89 2.65 -11.37
N GLY A 102 2.79 3.38 -11.24
CA GLY A 102 2.80 4.79 -10.84
C GLY A 102 3.28 5.00 -9.40
N LEU A 103 2.74 4.21 -8.46
CA LEU A 103 3.13 4.27 -7.04
C LEU A 103 4.57 3.80 -6.81
N MET A 104 5.02 2.74 -7.49
CA MET A 104 6.42 2.28 -7.38
C MET A 104 7.39 3.35 -7.86
N LYS A 105 7.11 4.00 -8.97
CA LYS A 105 7.96 5.10 -9.47
C LYS A 105 7.98 6.30 -8.54
N THR A 106 6.86 6.62 -7.91
CA THR A 106 6.78 7.66 -6.86
C THR A 106 7.59 7.25 -5.64
N ALA A 107 7.46 6.01 -5.18
CA ALA A 107 8.19 5.48 -4.04
C ALA A 107 9.71 5.55 -4.21
N ILE A 108 10.22 5.17 -5.39
CA ILE A 108 11.66 5.24 -5.69
C ILE A 108 12.19 6.70 -5.64
N ARG A 109 11.34 7.69 -5.93
CA ARG A 109 11.70 9.11 -5.92
C ARG A 109 11.50 9.79 -4.57
N ASP A 110 10.78 9.15 -3.66
CA ASP A 110 10.57 9.68 -2.31
C ASP A 110 11.85 9.63 -1.48
N ASN A 111 12.07 10.63 -0.64
CA ASN A 111 13.24 10.68 0.26
C ASN A 111 13.01 9.97 1.59
N ASN A 112 11.79 9.47 1.82
CA ASN A 112 11.42 8.72 3.01
C ASN A 112 11.31 7.23 2.68
N PRO A 113 11.38 6.34 3.69
CA PRO A 113 11.13 4.92 3.48
C PRO A 113 9.66 4.66 3.13
N VAL A 114 9.45 3.88 2.09
CA VAL A 114 8.13 3.50 1.58
C VAL A 114 7.99 1.99 1.61
N VAL A 115 6.86 1.50 2.09
CA VAL A 115 6.49 0.09 2.01
C VAL A 115 5.34 -0.07 1.02
N ILE A 116 5.53 -0.92 0.02
CA ILE A 116 4.50 -1.25 -0.97
C ILE A 116 4.06 -2.69 -0.74
N PHE A 117 2.76 -2.85 -0.46
CA PHE A 117 2.11 -4.15 -0.34
C PHE A 117 1.32 -4.46 -1.59
N GLU A 118 1.66 -5.53 -2.27
CA GLU A 118 0.97 -6.02 -3.47
C GLU A 118 0.18 -7.28 -3.15
N ASP A 119 -1.09 -7.34 -3.56
CA ASP A 119 -1.86 -8.57 -3.36
C ASP A 119 -1.37 -9.69 -4.30
N LYS A 120 -1.14 -10.85 -3.71
CA LYS A 120 -0.65 -12.05 -4.43
C LYS A 120 -1.60 -12.54 -5.52
N LEU A 121 -2.90 -12.33 -5.39
CA LEU A 121 -3.88 -12.72 -6.41
C LEU A 121 -3.74 -11.88 -7.67
N MET A 122 -3.33 -10.62 -7.54
CA MET A 122 -3.25 -9.67 -8.64
C MET A 122 -2.01 -9.86 -9.53
N TYR A 123 -1.02 -10.69 -9.15
CA TYR A 123 0.20 -10.88 -9.93
C TYR A 123 -0.02 -11.41 -11.35
N ASN A 124 -1.15 -12.06 -11.61
CA ASN A 124 -1.49 -12.54 -12.94
C ASN A 124 -2.48 -11.63 -13.69
N ASP A 125 -2.94 -10.55 -13.06
CA ASP A 125 -3.87 -9.62 -13.66
C ASP A 125 -3.19 -8.85 -14.78
N LYS A 126 -3.91 -8.68 -15.87
CA LYS A 126 -3.46 -7.91 -17.03
C LYS A 126 -4.34 -6.70 -17.22
N ALA A 127 -3.72 -5.53 -17.29
CA ALA A 127 -4.40 -4.28 -17.57
C ALA A 127 -3.55 -3.43 -18.53
N PRO A 128 -4.14 -2.53 -19.30
CA PRO A 128 -3.40 -1.55 -20.05
C PRO A 128 -2.58 -0.65 -19.13
N VAL A 129 -1.29 -0.53 -19.44
CA VAL A 129 -0.38 0.36 -18.71
C VAL A 129 0.33 1.23 -19.74
N PRO A 130 0.26 2.57 -19.67
CA PRO A 130 0.97 3.46 -20.57
C PRO A 130 2.47 3.18 -20.58
N GLU A 131 3.10 3.25 -21.75
CA GLU A 131 4.56 3.11 -21.89
C GLU A 131 5.27 4.34 -21.31
N GLU A 132 4.66 5.50 -21.47
CA GLU A 132 5.16 6.78 -20.98
C GLU A 132 5.36 6.78 -19.47
N GLU A 133 6.23 7.65 -19.02
CA GLU A 133 6.42 7.86 -17.59
C GLU A 133 5.25 8.63 -16.98
N TYR A 134 4.72 8.10 -15.89
CA TYR A 134 3.78 8.80 -15.02
C TYR A 134 4.06 8.45 -13.56
N LEU A 135 3.64 9.32 -12.68
CA LEU A 135 3.72 9.18 -11.23
C LEU A 135 2.32 9.26 -10.65
N ILE A 136 2.06 8.52 -9.60
CA ILE A 136 0.87 8.65 -8.79
C ILE A 136 1.30 9.22 -7.43
N PRO A 137 0.87 10.45 -7.08
CA PRO A 137 1.22 11.06 -5.81
C PRO A 137 0.67 10.25 -4.63
N PHE A 138 1.42 10.22 -3.53
CA PHE A 138 0.92 9.65 -2.28
C PHE A 138 -0.05 10.60 -1.61
N GLY A 139 -1.11 10.07 -1.02
CA GLY A 139 -2.16 10.85 -0.40
C GLY A 139 -3.21 11.39 -1.38
N GLU A 140 -3.31 10.80 -2.57
CA GLU A 140 -4.33 11.07 -3.56
C GLU A 140 -5.12 9.79 -3.88
N ALA A 141 -6.33 9.71 -3.36
CA ALA A 141 -7.26 8.61 -3.63
C ALA A 141 -7.80 8.66 -5.07
N ASN A 142 -8.29 7.54 -5.55
CA ASN A 142 -8.96 7.41 -6.83
C ASN A 142 -10.44 7.06 -6.64
N VAL A 143 -11.33 7.90 -7.13
CA VAL A 143 -12.75 7.56 -7.25
C VAL A 143 -12.91 6.66 -8.48
N LYS A 144 -13.04 5.37 -8.26
CA LYS A 144 -13.16 4.34 -9.31
C LYS A 144 -14.55 4.32 -9.92
N ARG A 145 -15.57 4.63 -9.12
CA ARG A 145 -16.96 4.76 -9.53
C ARG A 145 -17.63 5.86 -8.73
N GLU A 146 -18.30 6.76 -9.41
CA GLU A 146 -19.16 7.78 -8.77
C GLU A 146 -20.45 7.14 -8.26
N GLY A 147 -20.96 7.62 -7.13
CA GLY A 147 -22.22 7.19 -6.54
C GLY A 147 -22.77 8.20 -5.53
N THR A 148 -24.01 8.00 -5.08
CA THR A 148 -24.73 8.94 -4.23
C THR A 148 -25.32 8.34 -2.96
N ASP A 149 -25.43 7.01 -2.86
CA ASP A 149 -26.20 6.36 -1.81
C ASP A 149 -25.33 5.75 -0.70
N ILE A 150 -24.12 5.27 -1.06
CA ILE A 150 -23.17 4.67 -0.13
C ILE A 150 -21.75 4.79 -0.68
N THR A 151 -20.77 5.00 0.21
CA THR A 151 -19.34 4.97 -0.11
C THR A 151 -18.75 3.61 0.24
N LEU A 152 -18.09 2.98 -0.73
CA LEU A 152 -17.28 1.77 -0.55
C LEU A 152 -15.80 2.17 -0.61
N ILE A 153 -15.10 2.09 0.51
CA ILE A 153 -13.66 2.37 0.59
C ILE A 153 -12.94 1.03 0.59
N ALA A 154 -12.15 0.76 -0.43
CA ALA A 154 -11.51 -0.55 -0.60
C ALA A 154 -10.03 -0.42 -0.90
N THR A 155 -9.21 -1.34 -0.40
CA THR A 155 -7.75 -1.37 -0.60
C THR A 155 -7.32 -2.54 -1.47
N SER A 156 -6.28 -2.35 -2.26
CA SER A 156 -5.63 -3.41 -3.05
C SER A 156 -6.63 -4.23 -3.88
N SER A 157 -6.61 -5.57 -3.80
CA SER A 157 -7.53 -6.47 -4.53
C SER A 157 -9.00 -6.27 -4.16
N MET A 158 -9.29 -5.74 -2.97
CA MET A 158 -10.67 -5.49 -2.53
C MET A 158 -11.35 -4.38 -3.32
N VAL A 159 -10.60 -3.53 -4.02
CA VAL A 159 -11.15 -2.53 -4.94
C VAL A 159 -11.97 -3.22 -6.05
N GLN A 160 -11.43 -4.29 -6.65
CA GLN A 160 -12.17 -5.06 -7.68
C GLN A 160 -13.42 -5.73 -7.12
N VAL A 161 -13.39 -6.16 -5.85
CA VAL A 161 -14.55 -6.72 -5.15
C VAL A 161 -15.61 -5.64 -4.93
N ALA A 162 -15.18 -4.43 -4.51
CA ALA A 162 -16.07 -3.29 -4.30
C ALA A 162 -16.73 -2.82 -5.62
N GLU A 163 -15.96 -2.76 -6.72
CA GLU A 163 -16.52 -2.42 -8.05
C GLU A 163 -17.61 -3.41 -8.48
N LYS A 164 -17.36 -4.71 -8.33
CA LYS A 164 -18.37 -5.74 -8.62
C LYS A 164 -19.60 -5.64 -7.71
N ALA A 165 -19.39 -5.35 -6.42
CA ALA A 165 -20.50 -5.14 -5.49
C ALA A 165 -21.32 -3.91 -5.88
N ALA A 166 -20.67 -2.83 -6.30
CA ALA A 166 -21.36 -1.62 -6.78
C ALA A 166 -22.19 -1.87 -8.05
N GLU A 167 -21.71 -2.72 -8.98
CA GLU A 167 -22.48 -3.13 -10.15
C GLU A 167 -23.75 -3.91 -9.78
N LEU A 168 -23.67 -4.79 -8.76
CA LEU A 168 -24.83 -5.54 -8.26
C LEU A 168 -25.83 -4.62 -7.54
N LEU A 169 -25.32 -3.69 -6.72
CA LEU A 169 -26.16 -2.71 -6.02
C LEU A 169 -26.91 -1.79 -7.00
N ALA A 170 -26.30 -1.42 -8.11
CA ALA A 170 -26.94 -0.61 -9.14
C ALA A 170 -28.15 -1.32 -9.78
N GLN A 171 -28.14 -2.64 -9.88
CA GLN A 171 -29.31 -3.44 -10.34
C GLN A 171 -30.48 -3.35 -9.38
N GLU A 172 -30.21 -3.04 -8.10
CA GLU A 172 -31.22 -2.85 -7.06
C GLU A 172 -31.57 -1.35 -6.86
N GLY A 173 -31.03 -0.46 -7.71
CA GLY A 173 -31.26 0.99 -7.66
C GLY A 173 -30.46 1.71 -6.60
N ILE A 174 -29.33 1.14 -6.14
CA ILE A 174 -28.42 1.74 -5.16
C ILE A 174 -27.12 2.14 -5.86
N GLU A 175 -26.83 3.45 -5.90
CA GLU A 175 -25.64 4.00 -6.55
C GLU A 175 -24.47 4.14 -5.54
N ALA A 176 -23.62 3.13 -5.53
CA ALA A 176 -22.45 3.09 -4.67
C ALA A 176 -21.26 3.83 -5.31
N GLU A 177 -20.63 4.70 -4.52
CA GLU A 177 -19.33 5.30 -4.84
C GLU A 177 -18.22 4.37 -4.39
N VAL A 178 -17.25 4.07 -5.27
CA VAL A 178 -16.09 3.22 -4.94
C VAL A 178 -14.84 4.06 -4.92
N ILE A 179 -14.14 4.05 -3.80
CA ILE A 179 -12.89 4.80 -3.62
C ILE A 179 -11.75 3.83 -3.29
N ASP A 180 -10.67 3.96 -4.07
CA ASP A 180 -9.37 3.37 -3.82
C ASP A 180 -8.47 4.42 -3.16
N PRO A 181 -8.10 4.29 -1.89
CA PRO A 181 -7.17 5.21 -1.23
C PRO A 181 -5.77 5.19 -1.82
N ARG A 182 -5.35 4.11 -2.49
CA ARG A 182 -4.00 3.88 -3.04
C ARG A 182 -2.90 3.86 -1.98
N THR A 183 -2.98 4.78 -1.02
CA THR A 183 -2.05 4.88 0.12
C THR A 183 -2.83 4.99 1.42
N ILE A 184 -2.34 4.32 2.46
CA ILE A 184 -2.89 4.45 3.82
C ILE A 184 -2.01 5.35 4.69
N VAL A 185 -0.76 5.57 4.29
CA VAL A 185 0.14 6.58 4.87
C VAL A 185 0.93 7.26 3.74
N PRO A 186 0.66 8.53 3.43
CA PRO A 186 -0.44 9.37 3.93
C PRO A 186 -1.81 8.93 3.38
N LEU A 187 -2.87 9.18 4.12
CA LEU A 187 -4.25 8.92 3.70
C LEU A 187 -4.86 10.20 3.09
N ASP A 188 -5.61 10.07 2.00
CA ASP A 188 -6.42 11.16 1.45
C ASP A 188 -7.74 11.29 2.24
N GLU A 189 -7.63 11.82 3.45
CA GLU A 189 -8.79 12.02 4.33
C GLU A 189 -9.85 12.91 3.67
N LYS A 190 -9.42 13.91 2.88
CA LYS A 190 -10.33 14.86 2.24
C LYS A 190 -11.29 14.16 1.28
N THR A 191 -10.76 13.37 0.34
CA THR A 191 -11.58 12.65 -0.64
C THR A 191 -12.53 11.67 0.06
N LEU A 192 -12.04 10.93 1.06
CA LEU A 192 -12.86 9.99 1.83
C LEU A 192 -13.99 10.69 2.58
N LEU A 193 -13.68 11.78 3.30
CA LEU A 193 -14.68 12.51 4.08
C LEU A 193 -15.69 13.23 3.18
N ASP A 194 -15.28 13.76 2.05
CA ASP A 194 -16.19 14.44 1.12
C ASP A 194 -17.18 13.44 0.50
N SER A 195 -16.72 12.23 0.17
CA SER A 195 -17.60 11.15 -0.28
C SER A 195 -18.60 10.72 0.81
N VAL A 196 -18.13 10.49 2.03
CA VAL A 196 -19.01 10.09 3.14
C VAL A 196 -20.01 11.17 3.48
N LYS A 197 -19.65 12.45 3.39
CA LYS A 197 -20.61 13.56 3.53
C LYS A 197 -21.69 13.53 2.44
N LYS A 198 -21.33 13.19 1.21
CA LYS A 198 -22.25 13.07 0.08
C LYS A 198 -23.22 11.91 0.27
N THR A 199 -22.73 10.75 0.64
CA THR A 199 -23.51 9.50 0.69
C THR A 199 -24.13 9.21 2.07
N SER A 200 -23.61 9.82 3.13
CA SER A 200 -23.99 9.61 4.54
C SER A 200 -23.82 8.18 5.06
N ARG A 201 -23.18 7.30 4.31
CA ARG A 201 -22.94 5.90 4.66
C ARG A 201 -21.61 5.45 4.10
N ALA A 202 -20.86 4.64 4.86
CA ALA A 202 -19.60 4.07 4.38
C ALA A 202 -19.42 2.63 4.83
N ILE A 203 -18.79 1.84 3.95
CA ILE A 203 -18.27 0.50 4.25
C ILE A 203 -16.79 0.50 3.88
N VAL A 204 -15.94 0.05 4.80
CA VAL A 204 -14.52 -0.20 4.56
C VAL A 204 -14.34 -1.68 4.25
N ILE A 205 -13.66 -1.96 3.15
CA ILE A 205 -13.46 -3.32 2.62
C ILE A 205 -11.97 -3.58 2.53
N ASP A 206 -11.47 -4.45 3.38
CA ASP A 206 -10.04 -4.74 3.51
C ASP A 206 -9.82 -6.21 3.89
N GLU A 207 -8.67 -6.79 3.56
CA GLU A 207 -8.28 -8.14 3.98
C GLU A 207 -7.63 -8.17 5.37
N GLY A 208 -7.41 -7.04 6.00
CA GLY A 208 -6.89 -6.92 7.36
C GLY A 208 -7.87 -7.44 8.40
N HIS A 209 -7.36 -7.74 9.58
CA HIS A 209 -8.20 -8.19 10.70
C HIS A 209 -9.05 -7.04 11.24
N GLN A 210 -10.36 -7.25 11.39
CA GLN A 210 -11.27 -6.23 11.91
C GLN A 210 -10.97 -5.80 13.36
N SER A 211 -10.37 -6.68 14.14
CA SER A 211 -10.16 -6.45 15.58
C SER A 211 -8.85 -5.74 15.92
N TYR A 212 -8.01 -5.42 14.93
CA TYR A 212 -6.65 -4.90 15.18
C TYR A 212 -6.26 -3.79 14.21
#